data_a05681e1fefca6918997a4a0bda193d5
#
_entry.id   a05681e1fefca6918997a4a0bda193d5
#
_cell.length_a   1.000
_cell.length_b   1.000
_cell.length_c   1.000
_cell.angle_alpha   90.00
_cell.angle_beta   90.00
_cell.angle_gamma   90.00
#
_symmetry.space_group_name_H-M   'P 1'
#
loop_
_entity.id
_entity.type
_entity.pdbx_description
1 polymer ?
#
loop_
_entity_poly.entity_id
_entity_poly.type
_entity_poly.pdbx_seq_one_letter_code
_entity_poly.pdbx_strand_id
1 'polypeptide(L)'
;ELQNVCSKLFKISPDETLKIVQELYEKKLVTYPRTDARVLSTAAAKEIYKNISGLRNYEHTAEIAQHIIEQGNYKNLAKTRYVNDKQITDHYAIVPTGQGLNALRSVSLTAQRVYETIVRRFVCIFYPPAVYQKISLVTKIQNESFFSSFKVLLDEGYLKVATNSFAKRKAADAMSGGNRAGAAGNEGSEEEDSDTGKNGGNKADDSAE
;
A
#
# COMPACT_ATOMS: atom_id res chain seq x y z
N GLU A 1 2.01 0.54 -9.42
CA GLU A 1 1.57 -0.25 -8.24
C GLU A 1 0.06 -0.43 -8.18
N LEU A 2 -0.74 0.64 -8.19
CA LEU A 2 -2.20 0.54 -8.11
C LEU A 2 -2.79 -0.39 -9.17
N GLN A 3 -2.33 -0.31 -10.42
CA GLN A 3 -2.76 -1.19 -11.52
C GLN A 3 -2.49 -2.66 -11.20
N ASN A 4 -1.32 -3.00 -10.63
CA ASN A 4 -1.00 -4.36 -10.22
C ASN A 4 -1.91 -4.85 -9.10
N VAL A 5 -2.19 -3.99 -8.11
CA VAL A 5 -3.12 -4.32 -7.02
C VAL A 5 -4.54 -4.54 -7.55
N CYS A 6 -5.04 -3.66 -8.42
CA CYS A 6 -6.36 -3.78 -9.04
C CYS A 6 -6.48 -5.03 -9.92
N SER A 7 -5.44 -5.37 -10.68
CA SER A 7 -5.40 -6.60 -11.47
C SER A 7 -5.47 -7.84 -10.57
N LYS A 8 -4.72 -7.88 -9.47
CA LYS A 8 -4.76 -9.00 -8.50
C LYS A 8 -6.11 -9.12 -7.79
N LEU A 9 -6.68 -8.01 -7.32
CA LEU A 9 -7.90 -8.00 -6.49
C LEU A 9 -9.19 -8.09 -7.30
N PHE A 10 -9.27 -7.36 -8.41
CA PHE A 10 -10.50 -7.15 -9.16
C PHE A 10 -10.50 -7.80 -10.55
N LYS A 11 -9.33 -8.33 -11.00
CA LYS A 11 -9.16 -8.94 -12.33
C LYS A 11 -9.45 -7.96 -13.48
N ILE A 12 -9.18 -6.67 -13.27
CA ILE A 12 -9.32 -5.61 -14.27
C ILE A 12 -7.96 -5.29 -14.91
N SER A 13 -8.00 -4.80 -16.15
CA SER A 13 -6.79 -4.41 -16.89
C SER A 13 -6.18 -3.10 -16.34
N PRO A 14 -4.89 -2.82 -16.66
CA PRO A 14 -4.28 -1.53 -16.36
C PRO A 14 -5.04 -0.34 -16.96
N ASP A 15 -5.55 -0.48 -18.19
CA ASP A 15 -6.33 0.58 -18.87
C ASP A 15 -7.68 0.81 -18.20
N GLU A 16 -8.36 -0.24 -17.78
CA GLU A 16 -9.61 -0.14 -17.01
C GLU A 16 -9.36 0.51 -15.65
N THR A 17 -8.28 0.13 -14.98
CA THR A 17 -7.86 0.77 -13.73
C THR A 17 -7.65 2.27 -13.94
N LEU A 18 -6.95 2.66 -15.01
CA LEU A 18 -6.70 4.07 -15.30
C LEU A 18 -8.00 4.83 -15.57
N LYS A 19 -8.94 4.25 -16.34
CA LYS A 19 -10.28 4.85 -16.59
C LYS A 19 -11.05 5.06 -15.29
N ILE A 20 -11.06 4.06 -14.39
CA ILE A 20 -11.73 4.16 -13.11
C ILE A 20 -11.12 5.27 -12.25
N VAL A 21 -9.79 5.32 -12.16
CA VAL A 21 -9.11 6.35 -11.32
C VAL A 21 -9.26 7.74 -11.94
N GLN A 22 -9.34 7.86 -13.26
CA GLN A 22 -9.67 9.09 -13.96
C GLN A 22 -11.09 9.57 -13.60
N GLU A 23 -12.08 8.68 -13.59
CA GLU A 23 -13.43 8.99 -13.15
C GLU A 23 -13.46 9.47 -11.69
N LEU A 24 -12.73 8.79 -10.80
CA LEU A 24 -12.61 9.18 -9.39
C LEU A 24 -11.98 10.58 -9.24
N TYR A 25 -10.97 10.89 -10.06
CA TYR A 25 -10.35 12.22 -10.10
C TYR A 25 -11.32 13.32 -10.57
N GLU A 26 -12.06 13.10 -11.65
CA GLU A 26 -13.06 14.04 -12.16
C GLU A 26 -14.15 14.33 -11.13
N LYS A 27 -14.50 13.35 -10.30
CA LYS A 27 -15.40 13.49 -9.16
C LYS A 27 -14.72 14.06 -7.91
N LYS A 28 -13.48 14.51 -8.00
CA LYS A 28 -12.70 15.10 -6.90
C LYS A 28 -12.42 14.17 -5.71
N LEU A 29 -12.50 12.87 -5.92
CA LEU A 29 -12.29 11.86 -4.87
C LEU A 29 -10.81 11.59 -4.61
N VAL A 30 -9.99 11.65 -5.66
CA VAL A 30 -8.54 11.39 -5.61
C VAL A 30 -7.76 12.49 -6.33
N THR A 31 -6.46 12.54 -6.12
CA THR A 31 -5.52 13.42 -6.84
C THR A 31 -5.27 12.92 -8.25
N TYR A 32 -4.53 13.67 -9.06
CA TYR A 32 -4.31 13.40 -10.48
C TYR A 32 -3.74 11.99 -10.73
N PRO A 33 -4.35 11.18 -11.62
CA PRO A 33 -4.07 9.76 -11.72
C PRO A 33 -2.86 9.39 -12.57
N ARG A 34 -2.44 10.27 -13.49
CA ARG A 34 -1.32 9.97 -14.40
C ARG A 34 -0.01 10.43 -13.78
N THR A 35 0.47 9.64 -12.84
CA THR A 35 1.74 9.85 -12.15
C THR A 35 2.44 8.53 -11.91
N ASP A 36 3.74 8.52 -11.96
CA ASP A 36 4.63 7.44 -11.56
C ASP A 36 5.13 7.60 -10.11
N ALA A 37 4.91 8.78 -9.52
CA ALA A 37 5.35 9.07 -8.17
C ALA A 37 4.66 8.17 -7.13
N ARG A 38 5.46 7.70 -6.16
CA ARG A 38 5.01 6.89 -5.01
C ARG A 38 5.07 7.67 -3.70
N VAL A 39 5.47 8.94 -3.76
CA VAL A 39 5.69 9.81 -2.62
C VAL A 39 4.87 11.08 -2.74
N LEU A 40 4.72 11.77 -1.61
CA LEU A 40 4.09 13.07 -1.51
C LEU A 40 5.14 14.18 -1.61
N SER A 41 4.73 15.37 -2.03
CA SER A 41 5.53 16.58 -1.90
C SER A 41 5.48 17.12 -0.47
N THR A 42 6.49 17.89 -0.11
CA THR A 42 6.51 18.63 1.17
C THR A 42 5.30 19.56 1.28
N ALA A 43 4.88 20.19 0.18
CA ALA A 43 3.68 21.03 0.15
C ALA A 43 2.40 20.23 0.43
N ALA A 44 2.23 19.07 -0.23
CA ALA A 44 1.08 18.19 0.00
C ALA A 44 1.06 17.66 1.44
N ALA A 45 2.21 17.30 2.00
CA ALA A 45 2.31 16.81 3.37
C ALA A 45 1.90 17.85 4.42
N LYS A 46 2.13 19.14 4.19
CA LYS A 46 1.69 20.23 5.08
C LYS A 46 0.16 20.37 5.12
N GLU A 47 -0.51 20.08 4.00
CA GLU A 47 -1.96 20.20 3.86
C GLU A 47 -2.70 18.88 4.15
N ILE A 48 -1.99 17.81 4.46
CA ILE A 48 -2.52 16.43 4.55
C ILE A 48 -3.65 16.28 5.58
N TYR A 49 -3.68 17.14 6.59
CA TYR A 49 -4.75 17.19 7.59
C TYR A 49 -6.13 17.34 6.93
N LYS A 50 -6.25 18.14 5.87
CA LYS A 50 -7.51 18.36 5.15
C LYS A 50 -8.04 17.07 4.55
N ASN A 51 -7.14 16.28 3.95
CA ASN A 51 -7.46 14.98 3.36
C ASN A 51 -7.97 14.01 4.43
N ILE A 52 -7.22 13.88 5.55
CA ILE A 52 -7.60 12.99 6.65
C ILE A 52 -8.91 13.44 7.29
N SER A 53 -9.07 14.74 7.53
CA SER A 53 -10.30 15.29 8.13
C SER A 53 -11.54 15.01 7.28
N GLY A 54 -11.41 15.09 5.95
CA GLY A 54 -12.50 14.73 5.03
C GLY A 54 -12.88 13.26 5.10
N LEU A 55 -11.90 12.36 5.30
CA LEU A 55 -12.13 10.92 5.40
C LEU A 55 -12.89 10.47 6.66
N ARG A 56 -13.10 11.36 7.66
CA ARG A 56 -14.03 11.09 8.78
C ARG A 56 -15.48 10.91 8.31
N ASN A 57 -15.81 11.41 7.11
CA ASN A 57 -17.12 11.24 6.50
C ASN A 57 -17.22 10.01 5.58
N TYR A 58 -16.14 9.21 5.48
CA TYR A 58 -16.12 7.97 4.72
C TYR A 58 -16.28 6.78 5.66
N GLU A 59 -17.44 6.11 5.59
CA GLU A 59 -17.89 5.06 6.49
C GLU A 59 -16.81 4.00 6.80
N HIS A 60 -16.11 3.53 5.77
CA HIS A 60 -15.12 2.44 5.92
C HIS A 60 -13.84 2.83 6.66
N THR A 61 -13.55 4.13 6.81
CA THR A 61 -12.31 4.60 7.47
C THR A 61 -12.52 5.78 8.41
N ALA A 62 -13.76 6.12 8.75
CA ALA A 62 -14.09 7.25 9.62
C ALA A 62 -13.36 7.19 10.97
N GLU A 63 -13.43 6.06 11.66
CA GLU A 63 -12.76 5.84 12.96
C GLU A 63 -11.25 5.89 12.84
N ILE A 64 -10.69 5.33 11.74
CA ILE A 64 -9.25 5.34 11.47
C ILE A 64 -8.77 6.79 11.26
N ALA A 65 -9.48 7.57 10.47
CA ALA A 65 -9.17 8.98 10.22
C ALA A 65 -9.24 9.81 11.50
N GLN A 66 -10.25 9.58 12.33
CA GLN A 66 -10.40 10.22 13.63
C GLN A 66 -9.21 9.87 14.54
N HIS A 67 -8.85 8.59 14.65
CA HIS A 67 -7.71 8.14 15.44
C HIS A 67 -6.38 8.77 14.99
N ILE A 68 -6.12 8.85 13.67
CA ILE A 68 -4.92 9.48 13.12
C ILE A 68 -4.83 10.96 13.55
N ILE A 69 -5.97 11.67 13.56
CA ILE A 69 -6.05 13.08 13.96
C ILE A 69 -5.75 13.22 15.46
N GLU A 70 -6.37 12.41 16.30
CA GLU A 70 -6.20 12.42 17.76
C GLU A 70 -4.76 12.12 18.17
N GLN A 71 -4.13 11.13 17.55
CA GLN A 71 -2.73 10.79 17.77
C GLN A 71 -1.75 11.83 17.21
N GLY A 72 -2.18 12.65 16.27
CA GLY A 72 -1.33 13.64 15.63
C GLY A 72 -0.23 13.07 14.73
N ASN A 73 -0.34 11.81 14.33
CA ASN A 73 0.69 11.08 13.55
C ASN A 73 1.02 11.77 12.21
N TYR A 74 0.06 12.49 11.63
CA TYR A 74 0.24 13.23 10.38
C TYR A 74 1.23 14.41 10.50
N LYS A 75 1.46 14.96 11.70
CA LYS A 75 2.34 16.12 11.91
C LYS A 75 3.80 15.86 11.53
N ASN A 76 4.23 14.61 11.64
CA ASN A 76 5.60 14.21 11.34
C ASN A 76 5.75 13.63 9.92
N LEU A 77 4.71 13.62 9.09
CA LEU A 77 4.71 12.99 7.77
C LEU A 77 5.84 13.49 6.87
N ALA A 78 6.13 14.80 6.91
CA ALA A 78 7.19 15.41 6.10
C ALA A 78 8.60 14.86 6.39
N LYS A 79 8.81 14.23 7.56
CA LYS A 79 10.09 13.62 7.96
C LYS A 79 10.17 12.12 7.64
N THR A 80 9.14 11.57 7.03
CA THR A 80 9.08 10.14 6.71
C THR A 80 9.53 9.85 5.28
N ARG A 81 9.79 8.59 4.98
CA ARG A 81 10.09 8.10 3.62
C ARG A 81 8.97 8.34 2.60
N TYR A 82 7.78 8.72 3.05
CA TYR A 82 6.63 8.98 2.19
C TYR A 82 6.61 10.37 1.58
N VAL A 83 7.57 11.25 1.95
CA VAL A 83 7.69 12.61 1.42
C VAL A 83 9.08 12.80 0.82
N ASN A 84 9.13 13.07 -0.49
CA ASN A 84 10.40 13.28 -1.18
C ASN A 84 10.18 14.09 -2.47
N ASP A 85 10.43 15.40 -2.40
CA ASP A 85 10.26 16.30 -3.55
C ASP A 85 11.17 15.94 -4.75
N LYS A 86 12.33 15.30 -4.50
CA LYS A 86 13.28 14.90 -5.55
C LYS A 86 12.78 13.73 -6.42
N GLN A 87 11.81 12.96 -5.94
CA GLN A 87 11.21 11.83 -6.65
C GLN A 87 9.90 12.21 -7.36
N ILE A 88 9.59 13.50 -7.46
CA ILE A 88 8.38 13.99 -8.11
C ILE A 88 8.81 14.80 -9.32
N THR A 89 8.31 14.42 -10.50
CA THR A 89 8.47 15.19 -11.72
C THR A 89 7.39 16.26 -11.85
N ASP A 90 6.15 15.83 -12.09
CA ASP A 90 5.01 16.73 -12.31
C ASP A 90 3.95 16.63 -11.20
N HIS A 91 3.63 15.40 -10.80
CA HIS A 91 2.57 15.10 -9.84
C HIS A 91 3.06 14.12 -8.77
N TYR A 92 2.62 14.33 -7.53
CA TYR A 92 2.84 13.39 -6.44
C TYR A 92 1.89 12.19 -6.51
N ALA A 93 2.07 11.24 -5.61
CA ALA A 93 1.31 9.99 -5.55
C ALA A 93 -0.21 10.22 -5.50
N ILE A 94 -0.97 9.25 -6.02
CA ILE A 94 -2.44 9.24 -5.94
C ILE A 94 -2.86 9.05 -4.48
N VAL A 95 -3.58 10.04 -3.95
CA VAL A 95 -4.15 9.99 -2.59
C VAL A 95 -5.60 10.46 -2.59
N PRO A 96 -6.41 10.07 -1.60
CA PRO A 96 -7.77 10.58 -1.47
C PRO A 96 -7.72 12.07 -1.10
N THR A 97 -8.63 12.85 -1.64
CA THR A 97 -8.76 14.29 -1.33
C THR A 97 -9.53 14.54 -0.03
N GLY A 98 -10.31 13.58 0.41
CA GLY A 98 -11.28 13.75 1.49
C GLY A 98 -12.53 14.52 1.08
N GLN A 99 -12.68 14.83 -0.22
CA GLN A 99 -13.81 15.56 -0.79
C GLN A 99 -14.63 14.68 -1.73
N GLY A 100 -15.77 15.17 -2.19
CA GLY A 100 -16.56 14.51 -3.23
C GLY A 100 -17.22 13.18 -2.82
N LEU A 101 -17.20 12.78 -1.55
CA LEU A 101 -17.64 11.46 -1.08
C LEU A 101 -19.08 11.10 -1.50
N ASN A 102 -19.96 12.08 -1.65
CA ASN A 102 -21.33 11.86 -2.15
C ASN A 102 -21.34 11.25 -3.56
N ALA A 103 -20.32 11.54 -4.38
CA ALA A 103 -20.19 11.01 -5.73
C ALA A 103 -19.89 9.50 -5.76
N LEU A 104 -19.45 8.90 -4.65
CA LEU A 104 -19.23 7.44 -4.56
C LEU A 104 -20.51 6.65 -4.82
N ARG A 105 -21.69 7.23 -4.54
CA ARG A 105 -22.97 6.57 -4.82
C ARG A 105 -23.29 6.48 -6.31
N SER A 106 -22.64 7.28 -7.14
CA SER A 106 -22.85 7.35 -8.60
C SER A 106 -21.81 6.60 -9.42
N VAL A 107 -20.81 6.00 -8.80
CA VAL A 107 -19.79 5.20 -9.49
C VAL A 107 -20.05 3.70 -9.32
N SER A 108 -19.46 2.90 -10.20
CA SER A 108 -19.59 1.44 -10.15
C SER A 108 -19.06 0.86 -8.83
N LEU A 109 -19.54 -0.34 -8.47
CA LEU A 109 -19.04 -1.05 -7.29
C LEU A 109 -17.52 -1.31 -7.35
N THR A 110 -17.00 -1.59 -8.55
CA THR A 110 -15.56 -1.76 -8.77
C THR A 110 -14.83 -0.45 -8.49
N ALA A 111 -15.34 0.69 -8.96
CA ALA A 111 -14.75 2.00 -8.69
C ALA A 111 -14.76 2.34 -7.18
N GLN A 112 -15.85 2.01 -6.46
CA GLN A 112 -15.90 2.16 -5.00
C GLN A 112 -14.83 1.33 -4.29
N ARG A 113 -14.61 0.09 -4.72
CA ARG A 113 -13.56 -0.80 -4.18
C ARG A 113 -12.15 -0.31 -4.50
N VAL A 114 -11.93 0.22 -5.70
CA VAL A 114 -10.66 0.87 -6.08
C VAL A 114 -10.41 2.09 -5.19
N TYR A 115 -11.43 2.93 -4.98
CA TYR A 115 -11.32 4.06 -4.06
C TYR A 115 -10.97 3.63 -2.63
N GLU A 116 -11.66 2.63 -2.08
CA GLU A 116 -11.34 2.10 -0.76
C GLU A 116 -9.90 1.59 -0.69
N THR A 117 -9.42 0.91 -1.74
CA THR A 117 -8.03 0.42 -1.81
C THR A 117 -7.02 1.57 -1.73
N ILE A 118 -7.28 2.68 -2.42
CA ILE A 118 -6.46 3.90 -2.36
C ILE A 118 -6.50 4.50 -0.95
N VAL A 119 -7.69 4.62 -0.36
CA VAL A 119 -7.85 5.16 1.00
C VAL A 119 -7.14 4.29 2.04
N ARG A 120 -7.30 2.96 1.98
CA ARG A 120 -6.62 2.02 2.89
C ARG A 120 -5.10 2.16 2.80
N ARG A 121 -4.55 2.21 1.59
CA ARG A 121 -3.13 2.43 1.40
C ARG A 121 -2.67 3.78 1.97
N PHE A 122 -3.46 4.83 1.78
CA PHE A 122 -3.18 6.17 2.30
C PHE A 122 -3.17 6.20 3.84
N VAL A 123 -4.16 5.64 4.51
CA VAL A 123 -4.19 5.67 5.98
C VAL A 123 -3.06 4.84 6.60
N CYS A 124 -2.57 3.80 5.92
CA CYS A 124 -1.45 3.00 6.39
C CYS A 124 -0.16 3.80 6.61
N ILE A 125 0.08 4.91 5.89
CA ILE A 125 1.32 5.70 6.03
C ILE A 125 1.43 6.42 7.39
N PHE A 126 0.34 6.52 8.13
CA PHE A 126 0.29 7.16 9.46
C PHE A 126 0.48 6.16 10.62
N TYR A 127 0.65 4.88 10.31
CA TYR A 127 0.87 3.81 11.28
C TYR A 127 2.31 3.29 11.23
N PRO A 128 2.81 2.73 12.34
CA PRO A 128 4.13 2.12 12.36
C PRO A 128 4.20 0.90 11.42
N PRO A 129 5.40 0.47 11.01
CA PRO A 129 5.57 -0.75 10.23
C PRO A 129 5.15 -1.98 11.03
N ALA A 130 4.70 -3.02 10.35
CA ALA A 130 4.50 -4.33 10.94
C ALA A 130 5.85 -4.96 11.30
N VAL A 131 5.92 -5.60 12.47
CA VAL A 131 7.14 -6.24 12.98
C VAL A 131 7.00 -7.75 12.91
N TYR A 132 7.96 -8.40 12.26
CA TYR A 132 8.02 -9.84 12.13
C TYR A 132 9.30 -10.40 12.74
N GLN A 133 9.18 -11.52 13.43
CA GLN A 133 10.32 -12.35 13.80
C GLN A 133 10.56 -13.39 12.71
N LYS A 134 11.72 -13.35 12.05
CA LYS A 134 12.13 -14.38 11.08
C LYS A 134 12.80 -15.51 11.86
N ILE A 135 12.29 -16.73 11.70
CA ILE A 135 12.84 -17.95 12.29
C ILE A 135 13.37 -18.83 11.17
N SER A 136 14.62 -19.26 11.30
CA SER A 136 15.25 -20.22 10.38
C SER A 136 15.63 -21.46 11.16
N LEU A 137 15.19 -22.62 10.69
CA LEU A 137 15.46 -23.93 11.29
C LEU A 137 16.31 -24.76 10.34
N VAL A 138 17.26 -25.47 10.89
CA VAL A 138 18.03 -26.50 10.20
C VAL A 138 17.80 -27.82 10.94
N THR A 139 17.11 -28.73 10.31
CA THR A 139 16.91 -30.10 10.81
C THR A 139 17.91 -31.01 10.15
N LYS A 140 18.71 -31.72 10.93
CA LYS A 140 19.67 -32.71 10.43
C LYS A 140 19.19 -34.12 10.71
N ILE A 141 19.13 -34.93 9.66
CA ILE A 141 18.82 -36.37 9.74
C ILE A 141 19.98 -37.11 9.08
N GLN A 142 20.77 -37.79 9.86
CA GLN A 142 22.03 -38.38 9.41
C GLN A 142 22.97 -37.35 8.74
N ASN A 143 23.29 -37.52 7.45
CA ASN A 143 24.14 -36.59 6.69
C ASN A 143 23.35 -35.53 5.91
N GLU A 144 22.01 -35.57 5.95
CA GLU A 144 21.14 -34.64 5.23
C GLU A 144 20.70 -33.47 6.12
N SER A 145 20.64 -32.26 5.52
CA SER A 145 20.20 -31.05 6.20
C SER A 145 18.96 -30.47 5.49
N PHE A 146 17.91 -30.24 6.25
CA PHE A 146 16.65 -29.66 5.78
C PHE A 146 16.52 -28.25 6.34
N PHE A 147 16.30 -27.27 5.45
CA PHE A 147 16.19 -25.88 5.80
C PHE A 147 14.74 -25.41 5.72
N SER A 148 14.24 -24.82 6.79
CA SER A 148 12.92 -24.21 6.84
C SER A 148 13.01 -22.78 7.36
N SER A 149 12.24 -21.86 6.79
CA SER A 149 12.13 -20.51 7.31
C SER A 149 10.68 -20.05 7.32
N PHE A 150 10.31 -19.33 8.37
CA PHE A 150 8.98 -18.73 8.50
C PHE A 150 9.06 -17.43 9.29
N LYS A 151 8.01 -16.63 9.16
CA LYS A 151 7.88 -15.33 9.86
C LYS A 151 6.70 -15.39 10.82
N VAL A 152 6.93 -14.95 12.05
CA VAL A 152 5.88 -14.77 13.06
C VAL A 152 5.61 -13.28 13.20
N LEU A 153 4.36 -12.87 13.06
CA LEU A 153 3.95 -11.48 13.26
C LEU A 153 3.97 -11.17 14.76
N LEU A 154 4.79 -10.19 15.16
CA LEU A 154 4.90 -9.70 16.54
C LEU A 154 4.07 -8.45 16.78
N ASP A 155 4.07 -7.52 15.84
CA ASP A 155 3.24 -6.31 15.88
C ASP A 155 2.63 -6.06 14.51
N GLU A 156 1.31 -5.90 14.49
CA GLU A 156 0.58 -5.67 13.24
C GLU A 156 0.85 -4.30 12.61
N GLY A 157 1.20 -3.29 13.41
CA GLY A 157 1.45 -1.95 12.89
C GLY A 157 0.33 -1.47 11.95
N TYR A 158 0.70 -1.09 10.72
CA TYR A 158 -0.25 -0.64 9.69
C TYR A 158 -1.22 -1.74 9.19
N LEU A 159 -0.94 -3.01 9.41
CA LEU A 159 -1.82 -4.10 8.96
C LEU A 159 -3.19 -4.02 9.61
N LYS A 160 -3.30 -3.45 10.82
CA LYS A 160 -4.59 -3.23 11.51
C LYS A 160 -5.60 -2.47 10.65
N VAL A 161 -5.12 -1.58 9.79
CA VAL A 161 -5.95 -0.69 8.96
C VAL A 161 -5.88 -0.97 7.47
N ALA A 162 -5.00 -1.88 7.04
CA ALA A 162 -4.74 -2.18 5.63
C ALA A 162 -5.87 -2.99 4.96
N THR A 163 -6.65 -3.76 5.73
CA THR A 163 -7.65 -4.68 5.20
C THR A 163 -8.87 -3.94 4.66
N ASN A 164 -9.21 -4.18 3.40
CA ASN A 164 -10.41 -3.64 2.78
C ASN A 164 -11.69 -4.26 3.37
N SER A 165 -12.78 -3.48 3.42
CA SER A 165 -14.08 -3.93 3.96
C SER A 165 -14.63 -5.16 3.21
N PHE A 166 -14.44 -5.20 1.90
CA PHE A 166 -14.86 -6.33 1.07
C PHE A 166 -14.01 -7.60 1.25
N ALA A 167 -12.78 -7.51 1.79
CA ALA A 167 -11.94 -8.68 2.07
C ALA A 167 -12.43 -9.47 3.30
N LYS A 168 -13.01 -8.81 4.29
CA LYS A 168 -13.56 -9.46 5.49
C LYS A 168 -14.72 -10.42 5.17
N ARG A 169 -15.52 -10.12 4.14
CA ARG A 169 -16.62 -11.01 3.70
C ARG A 169 -16.11 -12.37 3.22
N LYS A 170 -15.00 -12.41 2.47
CA LYS A 170 -14.41 -13.69 2.03
C LYS A 170 -13.92 -14.56 3.20
N ALA A 171 -13.39 -13.96 4.26
CA ALA A 171 -12.93 -14.71 5.43
C ALA A 171 -14.10 -15.24 6.27
N ALA A 172 -15.19 -14.47 6.42
CA ALA A 172 -16.39 -14.90 7.13
C ALA A 172 -17.11 -16.03 6.39
N ASP A 173 -17.23 -15.95 5.06
CA ASP A 173 -17.83 -17.00 4.22
C ASP A 173 -16.97 -18.28 4.20
N ALA A 174 -15.63 -18.16 4.28
CA ALA A 174 -14.72 -19.31 4.38
C ALA A 174 -14.79 -20.01 5.76
N MET A 175 -15.13 -19.28 6.83
CA MET A 175 -15.30 -19.86 8.17
C MET A 175 -16.68 -20.49 8.38
N SER A 176 -17.71 -20.08 7.61
CA SER A 176 -19.05 -20.68 7.69
C SER A 176 -19.24 -21.92 6.82
N GLY A 177 -18.32 -22.18 5.91
CA GLY A 177 -18.34 -23.33 4.98
C GLY A 177 -17.37 -24.45 5.36
N GLY A 178 -17.75 -25.28 6.36
CA GLY A 178 -17.39 -26.70 6.47
C GLY A 178 -15.94 -27.14 6.28
N ASN A 179 -15.39 -27.59 7.38
CA ASN A 179 -14.45 -28.70 7.53
C ASN A 179 -14.17 -29.53 6.26
N ARG A 180 -13.06 -29.21 5.55
CA ARG A 180 -12.36 -30.12 4.65
C ARG A 180 -10.86 -29.85 4.69
N ALA A 181 -10.12 -30.85 5.21
CA ALA A 181 -8.69 -30.97 5.14
C ALA A 181 -8.20 -30.95 3.68
N GLY A 182 -7.15 -30.20 3.40
CA GLY A 182 -6.48 -30.20 2.10
C GLY A 182 -5.37 -29.17 2.07
N ALA A 183 -4.13 -29.65 2.20
CA ALA A 183 -2.91 -28.85 2.04
C ALA A 183 -2.87 -28.19 0.67
N ALA A 184 -2.67 -26.88 0.62
CA ALA A 184 -2.27 -26.19 -0.61
C ALA A 184 -1.33 -25.05 -0.27
N GLY A 185 -0.23 -25.01 -1.02
CA GLY A 185 0.96 -24.24 -0.81
C GLY A 185 0.76 -22.73 -0.75
N ASN A 186 1.54 -22.15 0.12
CA ASN A 186 1.71 -20.72 0.28
C ASN A 186 2.75 -20.23 -0.75
N GLU A 187 2.29 -19.70 -1.87
CA GLU A 187 3.15 -18.93 -2.79
C GLU A 187 3.13 -17.45 -2.35
N GLY A 188 4.03 -17.13 -1.44
CA GLY A 188 4.39 -15.77 -1.12
C GLY A 188 5.40 -15.25 -2.16
N SER A 189 4.98 -14.36 -3.04
CA SER A 189 5.89 -13.63 -3.92
C SER A 189 6.68 -12.62 -3.09
N GLU A 190 7.95 -12.94 -2.85
CA GLU A 190 8.96 -12.02 -2.32
C GLU A 190 9.39 -11.08 -3.45
N GLU A 191 9.06 -9.80 -3.36
CA GLU A 191 9.80 -8.76 -4.08
C GLU A 191 10.96 -8.32 -3.18
N GLU A 192 12.15 -8.86 -3.46
CA GLU A 192 13.40 -8.34 -2.90
C GLU A 192 13.75 -7.02 -3.60
N ASP A 193 13.65 -5.92 -2.88
CA ASP A 193 14.34 -4.67 -3.23
C ASP A 193 15.85 -4.86 -2.99
N SER A 194 16.55 -5.33 -4.02
CA SER A 194 18.02 -5.36 -4.03
C SER A 194 18.54 -3.98 -4.49
N ASP A 195 18.73 -3.07 -3.54
CA ASP A 195 19.56 -1.89 -3.73
C ASP A 195 21.05 -2.29 -3.59
N THR A 196 21.67 -2.68 -4.70
CA THR A 196 23.12 -2.84 -4.77
C THR A 196 23.74 -1.59 -5.38
N GLY A 197 24.12 -0.64 -4.53
CA GLY A 197 25.05 0.43 -4.85
C GLY A 197 26.38 -0.13 -5.32
N LYS A 198 26.65 -0.15 -6.61
CA LYS A 198 27.99 -0.35 -7.15
C LYS A 198 28.74 0.96 -7.19
N ASN A 199 29.59 1.12 -6.20
CA ASN A 199 30.73 2.05 -6.22
C ASN A 199 31.82 1.45 -7.12
N GLY A 200 32.01 1.99 -8.32
CA GLY A 200 33.02 1.58 -9.29
C GLY A 200 34.11 2.61 -9.38
N GLY A 201 35.21 2.34 -8.69
CA GLY A 201 36.41 3.16 -8.70
C GLY A 201 37.09 3.24 -10.05
N ASN A 202 37.60 4.40 -10.25
CA ASN A 202 38.55 4.95 -11.20
C ASN A 202 39.80 4.07 -11.40
N LYS A 203 40.21 3.84 -12.63
CA LYS A 203 41.63 3.68 -13.01
C LYS A 203 41.86 4.31 -14.39
N ALA A 204 42.70 5.31 -14.38
CA ALA A 204 43.44 5.80 -15.52
C ALA A 204 44.48 4.78 -15.99
N ASP A 205 44.73 4.79 -17.29
CA ASP A 205 46.01 4.58 -17.97
C ASP A 205 45.78 4.98 -19.43
N ASP A 206 46.39 5.98 -19.87
CA ASP A 206 47.75 6.28 -20.35
C ASP A 206 48.08 5.58 -21.68
N SER A 207 48.62 6.41 -22.53
CA SER A 207 49.48 6.24 -23.71
C SER A 207 48.88 6.30 -25.13
N ALA A 208 49.26 7.38 -25.75
CA ALA A 208 50.07 7.54 -26.99
C ALA A 208 49.41 7.14 -28.33
N GLU A 209 49.20 8.06 -29.13
CA GLU A 209 49.89 8.67 -30.29
C GLU A 209 49.09 9.78 -30.90
#